data_11cc69110a7b9a85534c08e2c932f289
#
_entry.id   11cc69110a7b9a85534c08e2c932f289
#
_cell.length_a   1.000
_cell.length_b   1.000
_cell.length_c   1.000
_cell.angle_alpha   90.00
_cell.angle_beta   90.00
_cell.angle_gamma   90.00
#
_symmetry.space_group_name_H-M   'P 1'
#
loop_
_entity.id
_entity.type
_entity.pdbx_description
1 polymer ?
#
loop_
_entity_poly.entity_id
_entity_poly.type
_entity_poly.pdbx_seq_one_letter_code
_entity_poly.pdbx_strand_id
1 'polypeptide(L)'
;YASSYELSRDANWEVDVFGGLRRGHEAALAEYQVSEAGVAATRLAIAAQTADIYITVRGLQARLDIAKRQVKTQEQLLEKVQLLHGKGLAATYEVRQTEGELSQVQATVPALQTGLDAAMNALDVLLGTPPGTYRTQLASQGTIPVAPQLNDTGTPADLLRRRPDLIAAERRLAASSARIGEATAEYYPKFSLGALLGSATAVSGGNLFTGGASQSAGILGLRWRLFDFGRINAQIDQAKGQEAEALAAYRQSVLRATEDVENAFSALVNREAQATTLTTGEHALTQARQSSVSYT
;
A
#
# COMPACT_ATOMS: atom_id res chain seq x y z
N TYR A 1 11.15 1.94 64.54
CA TYR A 1 10.94 1.58 63.13
C TYR A 1 11.16 0.10 63.00
N ALA A 2 10.12 -0.68 62.66
CA ALA A 2 10.24 -2.11 62.31
C ALA A 2 10.55 -2.20 60.80
N SER A 3 11.71 -2.74 60.42
CA SER A 3 12.05 -3.02 59.03
C SER A 3 11.69 -4.46 58.71
N SER A 4 10.89 -4.68 57.66
CA SER A 4 10.60 -6.00 57.10
C SER A 4 11.26 -6.14 55.73
N TYR A 5 11.81 -7.29 55.47
CA TYR A 5 12.40 -7.65 54.19
C TYR A 5 11.66 -8.87 53.63
N GLU A 6 11.23 -8.77 52.38
CA GLU A 6 10.50 -9.83 51.68
C GLU A 6 11.08 -10.05 50.30
N LEU A 7 11.27 -11.31 49.96
CA LEU A 7 11.60 -11.74 48.60
C LEU A 7 10.57 -12.82 48.21
N SER A 8 9.68 -12.50 47.30
CA SER A 8 8.62 -13.43 46.87
C SER A 8 8.60 -13.61 45.37
N ARG A 9 8.10 -14.74 44.94
CA ARG A 9 7.80 -15.06 43.56
C ARG A 9 6.36 -15.56 43.49
N ASP A 10 5.55 -14.81 42.73
CA ASP A 10 4.15 -15.13 42.56
C ASP A 10 3.94 -15.73 41.16
N ALA A 11 3.12 -16.76 41.08
CA ALA A 11 2.58 -17.31 39.85
C ALA A 11 1.06 -17.28 39.94
N ASN A 12 0.41 -16.75 38.95
CA ASN A 12 -1.04 -16.75 38.85
C ASN A 12 -1.45 -17.24 37.47
N TRP A 13 -2.37 -18.21 37.43
CA TRP A 13 -2.89 -18.80 36.22
C TRP A 13 -4.41 -18.81 36.27
N GLU A 14 -5.06 -18.18 35.27
CA GLU A 14 -6.50 -18.22 35.07
C GLU A 14 -6.86 -19.49 34.28
N VAL A 15 -7.74 -20.30 34.81
CA VAL A 15 -8.22 -21.54 34.19
C VAL A 15 -9.37 -21.20 33.25
N ASP A 16 -9.18 -21.36 31.97
CA ASP A 16 -10.18 -21.01 30.94
C ASP A 16 -11.27 -22.08 30.79
N VAL A 17 -12.15 -22.15 31.75
CA VAL A 17 -13.26 -23.12 31.78
C VAL A 17 -14.33 -22.77 30.73
N PHE A 18 -14.63 -21.49 30.59
CA PHE A 18 -15.71 -21.00 29.72
C PHE A 18 -15.26 -20.40 28.41
N GLY A 19 -13.96 -20.48 28.09
CA GLY A 19 -13.42 -20.15 26.80
C GLY A 19 -13.15 -18.66 26.56
N GLY A 20 -13.23 -17.80 27.58
CA GLY A 20 -12.97 -16.37 27.43
C GLY A 20 -11.55 -16.08 26.96
N LEU A 21 -10.54 -16.72 27.56
CA LEU A 21 -9.14 -16.56 27.14
C LEU A 21 -8.89 -17.14 25.73
N ARG A 22 -9.50 -18.28 25.41
CA ARG A 22 -9.41 -18.87 24.06
C ARG A 22 -9.98 -17.95 23.00
N ARG A 23 -11.12 -17.31 23.27
CA ARG A 23 -11.74 -16.33 22.35
C ARG A 23 -10.91 -15.06 22.23
N GLY A 24 -10.35 -14.57 23.34
CA GLY A 24 -9.40 -13.44 23.30
C GLY A 24 -8.14 -13.76 22.50
N HIS A 25 -7.57 -14.97 22.66
CA HIS A 25 -6.45 -15.44 21.86
C HIS A 25 -6.81 -15.56 20.37
N GLU A 26 -7.99 -16.10 20.04
CA GLU A 26 -8.49 -16.19 18.65
C GLU A 26 -8.62 -14.80 18.02
N ALA A 27 -9.15 -13.82 18.76
CA ALA A 27 -9.22 -12.43 18.30
C ALA A 27 -7.83 -11.84 18.05
N ALA A 28 -6.90 -12.03 18.98
CA ALA A 28 -5.52 -11.53 18.84
C ALA A 28 -4.77 -12.20 17.69
N LEU A 29 -4.97 -13.49 17.47
CA LEU A 29 -4.40 -14.21 16.33
C LEU A 29 -4.96 -13.69 15.00
N ALA A 30 -6.26 -13.44 14.93
CA ALA A 30 -6.87 -12.84 13.74
C ALA A 30 -6.32 -11.43 13.46
N GLU A 31 -6.09 -10.61 14.48
CA GLU A 31 -5.44 -9.29 14.33
C GLU A 31 -3.97 -9.41 13.88
N TYR A 32 -3.23 -10.38 14.37
CA TYR A 32 -1.90 -10.68 13.86
C TYR A 32 -1.94 -11.00 12.36
N GLN A 33 -2.90 -11.83 11.93
CA GLN A 33 -3.10 -12.16 10.51
C GLN A 33 -3.50 -10.93 9.67
N VAL A 34 -4.25 -9.96 10.23
CA VAL A 34 -4.47 -8.65 9.58
C VAL A 34 -3.17 -7.94 9.31
N SER A 35 -2.27 -7.90 10.30
CA SER A 35 -0.96 -7.25 10.14
C SER A 35 -0.08 -7.96 9.11
N GLU A 36 -0.10 -9.28 9.07
CA GLU A 36 0.60 -10.09 8.07
C GLU A 36 0.08 -9.81 6.66
N ALA A 37 -1.24 -9.78 6.47
CA ALA A 37 -1.86 -9.37 5.20
C ALA A 37 -1.49 -7.92 4.83
N GLY A 38 -1.37 -7.02 5.80
CA GLY A 38 -0.90 -5.65 5.62
C GLY A 38 0.52 -5.56 5.04
N VAL A 39 1.42 -6.42 5.50
CA VAL A 39 2.79 -6.52 4.92
C VAL A 39 2.74 -6.95 3.45
N ALA A 40 1.91 -7.95 3.13
CA ALA A 40 1.74 -8.40 1.75
C ALA A 40 1.14 -7.31 0.86
N ALA A 41 0.13 -6.57 1.36
CA ALA A 41 -0.48 -5.44 0.67
C ALA A 41 0.54 -4.33 0.37
N THR A 42 1.35 -3.97 1.37
CA THR A 42 2.38 -2.93 1.22
C THR A 42 3.44 -3.34 0.21
N ARG A 43 3.93 -4.57 0.26
CA ARG A 43 4.90 -5.09 -0.72
C ARG A 43 4.34 -5.04 -2.14
N LEU A 44 3.11 -5.47 -2.34
CA LEU A 44 2.44 -5.43 -3.64
C LEU A 44 2.29 -3.99 -4.15
N ALA A 45 1.83 -3.08 -3.29
CA ALA A 45 1.66 -1.67 -3.63
C ALA A 45 2.99 -1.01 -4.03
N ILE A 46 4.06 -1.21 -3.25
CA ILE A 46 5.38 -0.68 -3.54
C ILE A 46 5.94 -1.25 -4.85
N ALA A 47 5.80 -2.56 -5.09
CA ALA A 47 6.25 -3.18 -6.33
C ALA A 47 5.50 -2.62 -7.56
N ALA A 48 4.17 -2.49 -7.47
CA ALA A 48 3.36 -1.91 -8.54
C ALA A 48 3.71 -0.43 -8.78
N GLN A 49 3.86 0.37 -7.73
CA GLN A 49 4.23 1.77 -7.82
C GLN A 49 5.64 1.95 -8.41
N THR A 50 6.59 1.07 -8.05
CA THR A 50 7.96 1.09 -8.62
C THR A 50 7.91 0.83 -10.13
N ALA A 51 7.14 -0.16 -10.57
CA ALA A 51 6.97 -0.46 -11.98
C ALA A 51 6.31 0.70 -12.73
N ASP A 52 5.25 1.32 -12.18
CA ASP A 52 4.54 2.44 -12.77
C ASP A 52 5.45 3.67 -12.93
N ILE A 53 6.19 4.05 -11.88
CA ILE A 53 7.14 5.17 -11.95
C ILE A 53 8.26 4.87 -12.94
N TYR A 54 8.79 3.65 -12.98
CA TYR A 54 9.83 3.29 -13.92
C TYR A 54 9.35 3.39 -15.38
N ILE A 55 8.15 2.89 -15.68
CA ILE A 55 7.54 3.02 -17.01
C ILE A 55 7.30 4.50 -17.35
N THR A 56 6.86 5.30 -16.37
CA THR A 56 6.68 6.74 -16.52
C THR A 56 8.00 7.45 -16.87
N VAL A 57 9.10 7.11 -16.20
CA VAL A 57 10.44 7.64 -16.52
C VAL A 57 10.80 7.32 -17.97
N ARG A 58 10.64 6.07 -18.41
CA ARG A 58 10.97 5.65 -19.79
C ARG A 58 10.06 6.32 -20.82
N GLY A 59 8.78 6.46 -20.52
CA GLY A 59 7.82 7.18 -21.36
C GLY A 59 8.16 8.67 -21.51
N LEU A 60 8.53 9.34 -20.42
CA LEU A 60 8.95 10.75 -20.44
C LEU A 60 10.26 10.95 -21.20
N GLN A 61 11.22 10.02 -21.09
CA GLN A 61 12.45 10.06 -21.88
C GLN A 61 12.15 9.96 -23.38
N ALA A 62 11.29 9.03 -23.79
CA ALA A 62 10.88 8.89 -25.18
C ALA A 62 10.15 10.14 -25.70
N ARG A 63 9.24 10.71 -24.91
CA ARG A 63 8.52 11.95 -25.25
C ARG A 63 9.46 13.15 -25.34
N LEU A 64 10.45 13.24 -24.46
CA LEU A 64 11.45 14.31 -24.47
C LEU A 64 12.33 14.24 -25.73
N ASP A 65 12.71 13.03 -26.15
CA ASP A 65 13.44 12.83 -27.40
C ASP A 65 12.63 13.26 -28.65
N ILE A 66 11.34 12.89 -28.68
CA ILE A 66 10.41 13.32 -29.73
C ILE A 66 10.29 14.85 -29.75
N ALA A 67 10.10 15.48 -28.57
CA ALA A 67 9.97 16.93 -28.47
C ALA A 67 11.24 17.65 -28.96
N LYS A 68 12.42 17.17 -28.62
CA LYS A 68 13.70 17.72 -29.12
C LYS A 68 13.84 17.60 -30.65
N ARG A 69 13.42 16.47 -31.22
CA ARG A 69 13.40 16.30 -32.68
C ARG A 69 12.39 17.24 -33.36
N GLN A 70 11.22 17.45 -32.72
CA GLN A 70 10.22 18.39 -33.20
C GLN A 70 10.73 19.83 -33.19
N VAL A 71 11.42 20.26 -32.13
CA VAL A 71 12.09 21.56 -32.05
C VAL A 71 13.05 21.73 -33.25
N LYS A 72 13.91 20.74 -33.49
CA LYS A 72 14.87 20.77 -34.61
C LYS A 72 14.16 20.89 -35.96
N THR A 73 13.07 20.16 -36.15
CA THR A 73 12.29 20.25 -37.42
C THR A 73 11.66 21.63 -37.57
N GLN A 74 11.14 22.22 -36.49
CA GLN A 74 10.55 23.57 -36.55
C GLN A 74 11.59 24.65 -36.74
N GLU A 75 12.81 24.51 -36.20
CA GLU A 75 13.94 25.39 -36.47
C GLU A 75 14.32 25.37 -37.96
N GLN A 76 14.39 24.19 -38.57
CA GLN A 76 14.66 24.05 -40.01
C GLN A 76 13.55 24.67 -40.87
N LEU A 77 12.28 24.56 -40.44
CA LEU A 77 11.17 25.21 -41.13
C LEU A 77 11.29 26.72 -41.06
N LEU A 78 11.59 27.28 -39.87
CA LEU A 78 11.78 28.72 -39.69
C LEU A 78 12.94 29.24 -40.60
N GLU A 79 14.06 28.56 -40.66
CA GLU A 79 15.17 28.91 -41.52
C GLU A 79 14.75 29.00 -43.01
N LYS A 80 13.99 28.02 -43.48
CA LYS A 80 13.45 28.03 -44.86
C LYS A 80 12.48 29.18 -45.10
N VAL A 81 11.56 29.45 -44.17
CA VAL A 81 10.61 30.55 -44.31
C VAL A 81 11.32 31.90 -44.29
N GLN A 82 12.36 32.08 -43.46
CA GLN A 82 13.19 33.27 -43.43
C GLN A 82 13.94 33.46 -44.74
N LEU A 83 14.47 32.39 -45.32
CA LEU A 83 15.15 32.42 -46.64
C LEU A 83 14.17 32.85 -47.75
N LEU A 84 12.95 32.31 -47.75
CA LEU A 84 11.93 32.69 -48.73
C LEU A 84 11.51 34.15 -48.56
N HIS A 85 11.35 34.62 -47.32
CA HIS A 85 11.04 36.00 -47.00
C HIS A 85 12.15 36.95 -47.51
N GLY A 86 13.42 36.59 -47.29
CA GLY A 86 14.56 37.36 -47.81
C GLY A 86 14.61 37.46 -49.34
N LYS A 87 13.98 36.52 -50.04
CA LYS A 87 13.80 36.53 -51.50
C LYS A 87 12.50 37.18 -51.95
N GLY A 88 11.69 37.72 -51.02
CA GLY A 88 10.39 38.33 -51.31
C GLY A 88 9.29 37.33 -51.69
N LEU A 89 9.47 36.03 -51.38
CA LEU A 89 8.55 34.94 -51.70
C LEU A 89 7.67 34.51 -50.50
N ALA A 90 7.91 35.04 -49.29
CA ALA A 90 7.09 34.82 -48.14
C ALA A 90 6.79 36.14 -47.43
N ALA A 91 5.65 36.25 -46.79
CA ALA A 91 5.23 37.45 -46.07
C ALA A 91 5.84 37.51 -44.65
N THR A 92 5.98 38.71 -44.11
CA THR A 92 6.49 38.89 -42.71
C THR A 92 5.65 38.17 -41.68
N TYR A 93 4.32 38.09 -41.88
CA TYR A 93 3.44 37.39 -40.91
C TYR A 93 3.74 35.89 -40.86
N GLU A 94 4.12 35.24 -41.96
CA GLU A 94 4.48 33.82 -42.00
C GLU A 94 5.75 33.54 -41.18
N VAL A 95 6.73 34.44 -41.26
CA VAL A 95 7.93 34.37 -40.40
C VAL A 95 7.51 34.44 -38.92
N ARG A 96 6.69 35.44 -38.55
CA ARG A 96 6.24 35.64 -37.17
C ARG A 96 5.38 34.49 -36.64
N GLN A 97 4.53 33.94 -37.50
CA GLN A 97 3.75 32.75 -37.15
C GLN A 97 4.68 31.57 -36.87
N THR A 98 5.64 31.29 -37.75
CA THR A 98 6.57 30.17 -37.57
C THR A 98 7.47 30.35 -36.34
N GLU A 99 7.88 31.59 -36.03
CA GLU A 99 8.59 31.91 -34.78
C GLU A 99 7.73 31.61 -33.53
N GLY A 100 6.45 31.97 -33.59
CA GLY A 100 5.50 31.64 -32.50
C GLY A 100 5.30 30.13 -32.30
N GLU A 101 5.15 29.39 -33.40
CA GLU A 101 5.02 27.92 -33.38
C GLU A 101 6.29 27.27 -32.83
N LEU A 102 7.50 27.73 -33.21
CA LEU A 102 8.74 27.26 -32.65
C LEU A 102 8.80 27.49 -31.13
N SER A 103 8.41 28.68 -30.67
CA SER A 103 8.40 29.00 -29.24
C SER A 103 7.47 28.08 -28.47
N GLN A 104 6.30 27.74 -29.01
CA GLN A 104 5.35 26.78 -28.39
C GLN A 104 5.96 25.38 -28.25
N VAL A 105 6.61 24.90 -29.32
CA VAL A 105 7.25 23.57 -29.28
C VAL A 105 8.44 23.58 -28.32
N GLN A 106 9.26 24.63 -28.33
CA GLN A 106 10.39 24.77 -27.39
C GLN A 106 9.93 24.76 -25.94
N ALA A 107 8.78 25.37 -25.61
CA ALA A 107 8.22 25.41 -24.26
C ALA A 107 7.80 24.02 -23.72
N THR A 108 7.56 23.04 -24.59
CA THR A 108 7.24 21.68 -24.16
C THR A 108 8.43 20.93 -23.56
N VAL A 109 9.65 21.25 -24.00
CA VAL A 109 10.88 20.57 -23.56
C VAL A 109 11.13 20.74 -22.06
N PRO A 110 11.17 21.96 -21.47
CA PRO A 110 11.38 22.14 -20.04
C PRO A 110 10.24 21.56 -19.22
N ALA A 111 9.00 21.56 -19.69
CA ALA A 111 7.87 20.95 -19.02
C ALA A 111 8.05 19.42 -18.90
N LEU A 112 8.45 18.76 -19.99
CA LEU A 112 8.75 17.31 -19.98
C LEU A 112 9.98 16.99 -19.12
N GLN A 113 11.01 17.85 -19.14
CA GLN A 113 12.19 17.67 -18.29
C GLN A 113 11.84 17.76 -16.81
N THR A 114 11.02 18.71 -16.41
CA THR A 114 10.53 18.82 -15.02
C THR A 114 9.78 17.55 -14.59
N GLY A 115 8.90 17.05 -15.45
CA GLY A 115 8.19 15.78 -15.18
C GLY A 115 9.15 14.59 -15.06
N LEU A 116 10.16 14.51 -15.92
CA LEU A 116 11.17 13.45 -15.88
C LEU A 116 12.00 13.51 -14.58
N ASP A 117 12.46 14.70 -14.21
CA ASP A 117 13.24 14.88 -12.99
C ASP A 117 12.42 14.53 -11.74
N ALA A 118 11.15 14.93 -11.71
CA ALA A 118 10.23 14.58 -10.62
C ALA A 118 9.99 13.05 -10.52
N ALA A 119 9.80 12.38 -11.66
CA ALA A 119 9.61 10.93 -11.70
C ALA A 119 10.87 10.16 -11.24
N MET A 120 12.06 10.61 -11.66
CA MET A 120 13.33 10.01 -11.21
C MET A 120 13.54 10.21 -9.71
N ASN A 121 13.27 11.40 -9.18
CA ASN A 121 13.36 11.67 -7.75
C ASN A 121 12.36 10.82 -6.94
N ALA A 122 11.13 10.65 -7.44
CA ALA A 122 10.13 9.80 -6.80
C ALA A 122 10.56 8.33 -6.77
N LEU A 123 11.22 7.85 -7.83
CA LEU A 123 11.76 6.49 -7.87
C LEU A 123 12.87 6.31 -6.83
N ASP A 124 13.80 7.27 -6.71
CA ASP A 124 14.87 7.23 -5.70
C ASP A 124 14.29 7.14 -4.28
N VAL A 125 13.30 7.97 -3.96
CA VAL A 125 12.64 7.96 -2.64
C VAL A 125 11.94 6.63 -2.39
N LEU A 126 11.28 6.06 -3.39
CA LEU A 126 10.60 4.77 -3.28
C LEU A 126 11.58 3.60 -3.03
N LEU A 127 12.80 3.73 -3.55
CA LEU A 127 13.90 2.79 -3.31
C LEU A 127 14.64 3.06 -1.97
N GLY A 128 14.21 4.05 -1.20
CA GLY A 128 14.81 4.40 0.09
C GLY A 128 16.13 5.16 -0.01
N THR A 129 16.37 5.82 -1.15
CA THR A 129 17.60 6.57 -1.40
C THR A 129 17.33 8.07 -1.59
N PRO A 130 18.31 8.95 -1.32
CA PRO A 130 18.16 10.38 -1.59
C PRO A 130 17.91 10.67 -3.06
N PRO A 131 17.09 11.70 -3.40
CA PRO A 131 16.86 12.14 -4.76
C PRO A 131 18.18 12.42 -5.52
N GLY A 132 18.28 11.93 -6.75
CA GLY A 132 19.47 12.06 -7.61
C GLY A 132 20.43 10.88 -7.58
N THR A 133 20.23 9.90 -6.68
CA THR A 133 21.13 8.74 -6.51
C THR A 133 21.27 7.91 -7.79
N TYR A 134 20.16 7.58 -8.44
CA TYR A 134 20.15 6.75 -9.66
C TYR A 134 20.04 7.57 -10.95
N ARG A 135 20.13 8.90 -10.88
CA ARG A 135 19.97 9.79 -12.04
C ARG A 135 20.92 9.41 -13.19
N THR A 136 22.19 9.13 -12.90
CA THR A 136 23.18 8.75 -13.91
C THR A 136 22.84 7.41 -14.58
N GLN A 137 22.39 6.44 -13.80
CA GLN A 137 22.01 5.11 -14.32
C GLN A 137 20.72 5.17 -15.15
N LEU A 138 19.77 6.02 -14.75
CA LEU A 138 18.51 6.21 -15.45
C LEU A 138 18.63 7.16 -16.66
N ALA A 139 19.68 7.99 -16.72
CA ALA A 139 19.91 8.94 -17.84
C ALA A 139 20.13 8.23 -19.17
N SER A 140 20.66 7.00 -19.17
CA SER A 140 20.76 6.20 -20.39
C SER A 140 19.37 5.91 -20.94
N GLN A 141 19.15 6.23 -22.23
CA GLN A 141 17.90 5.89 -22.90
C GLN A 141 17.69 4.38 -22.88
N GLY A 142 16.57 3.95 -22.29
CA GLY A 142 16.12 2.58 -22.27
C GLY A 142 14.80 2.44 -23.01
N THR A 143 14.53 1.27 -23.53
CA THR A 143 13.22 0.96 -24.12
C THR A 143 12.14 0.88 -23.04
N ILE A 144 10.93 1.28 -23.38
CA ILE A 144 9.76 1.04 -22.54
C ILE A 144 9.59 -0.48 -22.42
N PRO A 145 9.51 -1.06 -21.19
CA PRO A 145 9.32 -2.48 -21.03
C PRO A 145 8.05 -2.97 -21.72
N VAL A 146 8.15 -4.10 -22.39
CA VAL A 146 6.97 -4.77 -22.97
C VAL A 146 6.24 -5.51 -21.86
N ALA A 147 4.92 -5.31 -21.78
CA ALA A 147 4.11 -6.03 -20.81
C ALA A 147 4.15 -7.55 -21.07
N PRO A 148 4.33 -8.37 -20.04
CA PRO A 148 4.25 -9.81 -20.19
C PRO A 148 2.82 -10.22 -20.62
N GLN A 149 2.72 -11.24 -21.46
CA GLN A 149 1.41 -11.79 -21.79
C GLN A 149 0.83 -12.51 -20.57
N LEU A 150 -0.37 -12.12 -20.20
CA LEU A 150 -1.11 -12.73 -19.10
C LEU A 150 -1.80 -14.00 -19.59
N ASN A 151 -1.06 -15.13 -19.63
CA ASN A 151 -1.56 -16.37 -20.21
C ASN A 151 -2.49 -17.17 -19.28
N ASP A 152 -2.45 -16.90 -17.96
CA ASP A 152 -3.30 -17.59 -16.98
C ASP A 152 -3.50 -16.70 -15.73
N THR A 153 -4.49 -15.86 -15.77
CA THR A 153 -4.87 -15.04 -14.61
C THR A 153 -5.87 -15.73 -13.68
N GLY A 154 -6.35 -16.93 -14.03
CA GLY A 154 -7.45 -17.57 -13.35
C GLY A 154 -8.79 -16.84 -13.60
N THR A 155 -9.78 -17.16 -12.80
CA THR A 155 -11.07 -16.43 -12.82
C THR A 155 -10.96 -15.12 -12.05
N PRO A 156 -11.81 -14.12 -12.33
CA PRO A 156 -11.89 -12.90 -11.50
C PRO A 156 -12.09 -13.20 -9.99
N ALA A 157 -12.81 -14.26 -9.68
CA ALA A 157 -13.00 -14.72 -8.29
C ALA A 157 -11.69 -15.20 -7.64
N ASP A 158 -10.79 -15.82 -8.39
CA ASP A 158 -9.49 -16.28 -7.89
C ASP A 158 -8.56 -15.09 -7.59
N LEU A 159 -8.63 -14.04 -8.42
CA LEU A 159 -7.90 -12.80 -8.19
C LEU A 159 -8.39 -12.10 -6.92
N LEU A 160 -9.70 -12.05 -6.69
CA LEU A 160 -10.27 -11.45 -5.47
C LEU A 160 -9.81 -12.20 -4.21
N ARG A 161 -9.81 -13.53 -4.23
CA ARG A 161 -9.38 -14.35 -3.07
C ARG A 161 -7.92 -14.17 -2.67
N ARG A 162 -7.07 -13.75 -3.60
CA ARG A 162 -5.63 -13.52 -3.35
C ARG A 162 -5.32 -12.10 -2.88
N ARG A 163 -6.30 -11.20 -2.88
CA ARG A 163 -6.10 -9.80 -2.48
C ARG A 163 -5.83 -9.68 -0.98
N PRO A 164 -4.69 -9.10 -0.59
CA PRO A 164 -4.33 -8.97 0.82
C PRO A 164 -5.29 -8.05 1.61
N ASP A 165 -5.89 -7.05 0.96
CA ASP A 165 -6.87 -6.14 1.55
C ASP A 165 -8.16 -6.86 1.93
N LEU A 166 -8.64 -7.81 1.10
CA LEU A 166 -9.78 -8.66 1.41
C LEU A 166 -9.48 -9.65 2.53
N ILE A 167 -8.29 -10.25 2.51
CA ILE A 167 -7.83 -11.13 3.60
C ILE A 167 -7.80 -10.35 4.92
N ALA A 168 -7.26 -9.13 4.92
CA ALA A 168 -7.22 -8.29 6.12
C ALA A 168 -8.63 -7.95 6.62
N ALA A 169 -9.57 -7.60 5.74
CA ALA A 169 -10.94 -7.30 6.11
C ALA A 169 -11.68 -8.52 6.68
N GLU A 170 -11.48 -9.71 6.10
CA GLU A 170 -12.02 -10.98 6.60
C GLU A 170 -11.47 -11.31 8.00
N ARG A 171 -10.16 -11.14 8.22
CA ARG A 171 -9.54 -11.39 9.52
C ARG A 171 -10.01 -10.40 10.60
N ARG A 172 -10.27 -9.13 10.24
CA ARG A 172 -10.89 -8.17 11.17
C ARG A 172 -12.31 -8.59 11.58
N LEU A 173 -13.08 -9.09 10.64
CA LEU A 173 -14.41 -9.64 10.93
C LEU A 173 -14.30 -10.86 11.86
N ALA A 174 -13.37 -11.78 11.63
CA ALA A 174 -13.13 -12.92 12.49
C ALA A 174 -12.72 -12.49 13.91
N ALA A 175 -11.85 -11.48 14.04
CA ALA A 175 -11.45 -10.93 15.33
C ALA A 175 -12.64 -10.33 16.09
N SER A 176 -13.50 -9.55 15.43
CA SER A 176 -14.68 -8.95 16.06
C SER A 176 -15.71 -10.00 16.49
N SER A 177 -15.90 -11.05 15.70
CA SER A 177 -16.76 -12.18 16.05
C SER A 177 -16.24 -12.94 17.28
N ALA A 178 -14.91 -13.17 17.36
CA ALA A 178 -14.30 -13.81 18.54
C ALA A 178 -14.47 -12.97 19.81
N ARG A 179 -14.43 -11.63 19.70
CA ARG A 179 -14.67 -10.72 20.84
C ARG A 179 -16.09 -10.78 21.41
N ILE A 180 -17.08 -11.14 20.61
CA ILE A 180 -18.43 -11.41 21.13
C ILE A 180 -18.38 -12.60 22.09
N GLY A 181 -17.64 -13.65 21.74
CA GLY A 181 -17.45 -14.81 22.62
C GLY A 181 -16.70 -14.47 23.91
N GLU A 182 -15.67 -13.61 23.81
CA GLU A 182 -14.94 -13.10 24.98
C GLU A 182 -15.84 -12.29 25.90
N ALA A 183 -16.64 -11.36 25.36
CA ALA A 183 -17.61 -10.58 26.14
C ALA A 183 -18.70 -11.46 26.77
N THR A 184 -19.16 -12.51 26.07
CA THR A 184 -20.13 -13.45 26.56
C THR A 184 -19.57 -14.29 27.73
N ALA A 185 -18.27 -14.59 27.71
CA ALA A 185 -17.62 -15.33 28.78
C ALA A 185 -17.61 -14.58 30.12
N GLU A 186 -17.81 -13.27 30.14
CA GLU A 186 -17.91 -12.44 31.35
C GLU A 186 -19.15 -12.76 32.20
N TYR A 187 -20.16 -13.46 31.66
CA TYR A 187 -21.29 -13.97 32.44
C TYR A 187 -20.92 -15.10 33.40
N TYR A 188 -19.80 -15.78 33.13
CA TYR A 188 -19.42 -16.99 33.86
C TYR A 188 -18.34 -16.70 34.91
N PRO A 189 -18.26 -17.54 35.94
CA PRO A 189 -17.23 -17.42 36.96
C PRO A 189 -15.85 -17.68 36.37
N LYS A 190 -14.87 -16.89 36.80
CA LYS A 190 -13.45 -17.06 36.46
C LYS A 190 -12.71 -17.75 37.60
N PHE A 191 -12.02 -18.83 37.30
CA PHE A 191 -11.21 -19.60 38.24
C PHE A 191 -9.74 -19.26 38.05
N SER A 192 -9.02 -19.04 39.15
CA SER A 192 -7.60 -18.80 39.14
C SER A 192 -6.85 -19.68 40.14
N LEU A 193 -5.68 -20.14 39.76
CA LEU A 193 -4.73 -20.84 40.63
C LEU A 193 -3.55 -19.92 40.86
N GLY A 194 -3.28 -19.59 42.12
CA GLY A 194 -2.12 -18.84 42.55
C GLY A 194 -1.14 -19.71 43.33
N ALA A 195 0.11 -19.47 43.16
CA ALA A 195 1.19 -20.02 44.00
C ALA A 195 2.15 -18.90 44.39
N LEU A 196 2.48 -18.85 45.66
CA LEU A 196 3.46 -17.92 46.21
C LEU A 196 4.60 -18.72 46.83
N LEU A 197 5.82 -18.45 46.45
CA LEU A 197 7.03 -18.96 47.07
C LEU A 197 7.88 -17.74 47.42
N GLY A 198 8.25 -17.65 48.70
CA GLY A 198 8.98 -16.50 49.15
C GLY A 198 9.74 -16.73 50.47
N SER A 199 10.38 -15.68 50.90
CA SER A 199 11.02 -15.60 52.19
C SER A 199 10.80 -14.20 52.76
N ALA A 200 10.39 -14.11 54.00
CA ALA A 200 10.17 -12.85 54.71
C ALA A 200 10.77 -12.88 56.12
N THR A 201 11.36 -11.77 56.52
CA THR A 201 11.86 -11.58 57.87
C THR A 201 11.55 -10.17 58.36
N ALA A 202 11.12 -10.09 59.62
CA ALA A 202 10.89 -8.83 60.33
C ALA A 202 12.02 -8.47 61.28
N VAL A 203 13.09 -9.27 61.34
CA VAL A 203 14.22 -9.05 62.23
C VAL A 203 15.33 -8.27 61.49
N SER A 204 15.74 -7.15 62.05
CA SER A 204 16.88 -6.37 61.53
C SER A 204 18.14 -7.21 61.52
N GLY A 205 18.75 -7.42 60.33
CA GLY A 205 19.87 -8.33 60.16
C GLY A 205 19.54 -9.80 60.02
N GLY A 206 18.22 -10.17 59.91
CA GLY A 206 17.77 -11.52 59.68
C GLY A 206 18.15 -12.05 58.28
N ASN A 207 18.47 -13.35 58.24
CA ASN A 207 18.82 -14.01 56.97
C ASN A 207 17.51 -14.52 56.28
N LEU A 208 17.27 -14.02 55.07
CA LEU A 208 16.14 -14.43 54.22
C LEU A 208 16.22 -15.89 53.77
N PHE A 209 17.39 -16.51 53.84
CA PHE A 209 17.65 -17.85 53.33
C PHE A 209 17.63 -18.92 54.44
N THR A 210 16.93 -18.68 55.52
CA THR A 210 16.69 -19.67 56.58
C THR A 210 15.35 -20.36 56.45
N GLY A 211 15.24 -21.60 56.89
CA GLY A 211 14.01 -22.35 56.84
C GLY A 211 12.83 -21.69 57.60
N GLY A 212 13.11 -20.89 58.64
CA GLY A 212 12.10 -20.14 59.40
C GLY A 212 11.59 -18.88 58.73
N ALA A 213 12.29 -18.41 57.67
CA ALA A 213 11.86 -17.28 56.87
C ALA A 213 11.07 -17.68 55.61
N SER A 214 11.07 -18.96 55.24
CA SER A 214 10.44 -19.47 54.01
C SER A 214 8.94 -19.42 54.11
N GLN A 215 8.30 -18.95 53.05
CA GLN A 215 6.84 -18.90 52.87
C GLN A 215 6.45 -19.64 51.62
N SER A 216 5.39 -20.43 51.67
CA SER A 216 4.70 -21.05 50.53
C SER A 216 3.21 -20.99 50.72
N ALA A 217 2.50 -20.57 49.70
CA ALA A 217 1.01 -20.55 49.71
C ALA A 217 0.48 -20.98 48.36
N GLY A 218 -0.55 -21.79 48.38
CA GLY A 218 -1.41 -22.10 47.24
C GLY A 218 -2.73 -21.37 47.38
N ILE A 219 -3.19 -20.69 46.35
CA ILE A 219 -4.41 -19.90 46.36
C ILE A 219 -5.33 -20.37 45.23
N LEU A 220 -6.57 -20.77 45.59
CA LEU A 220 -7.64 -20.99 44.62
C LEU A 220 -8.54 -19.77 44.63
N GLY A 221 -8.62 -19.05 43.53
CA GLY A 221 -9.45 -17.87 43.37
C GLY A 221 -10.69 -18.16 42.53
N LEU A 222 -11.83 -17.60 42.98
CA LEU A 222 -13.09 -17.55 42.21
C LEU A 222 -13.55 -16.10 42.13
N ARG A 223 -13.72 -15.60 40.90
CA ARG A 223 -14.24 -14.25 40.63
C ARG A 223 -15.47 -14.37 39.76
N TRP A 224 -16.64 -13.90 40.28
CA TRP A 224 -17.87 -13.92 39.53
C TRP A 224 -18.66 -12.63 39.75
N ARG A 225 -19.12 -12.02 38.64
CA ARG A 225 -20.00 -10.85 38.69
C ARG A 225 -21.44 -11.28 38.74
N LEU A 226 -21.98 -11.40 39.95
CA LEU A 226 -23.38 -11.80 40.17
C LEU A 226 -24.36 -10.65 39.91
N PHE A 227 -23.96 -9.41 40.22
CA PHE A 227 -24.76 -8.21 40.05
C PHE A 227 -23.94 -7.16 39.33
N ASP A 228 -24.28 -6.88 38.08
CA ASP A 228 -23.56 -5.94 37.25
C ASP A 228 -24.44 -4.86 36.62
N PHE A 229 -25.73 -4.85 36.95
CA PHE A 229 -26.73 -3.88 36.48
C PHE A 229 -26.77 -3.69 34.95
N GLY A 230 -26.58 -4.78 34.20
CA GLY A 230 -26.65 -4.79 32.74
C GLY A 230 -25.35 -4.41 32.03
N ARG A 231 -24.26 -4.30 32.77
CA ARG A 231 -22.93 -3.92 32.17
C ARG A 231 -22.42 -4.98 31.20
N ILE A 232 -22.55 -6.27 31.50
CA ILE A 232 -22.13 -7.35 30.61
C ILE A 232 -22.98 -7.34 29.34
N ASN A 233 -24.30 -7.13 29.44
CA ASN A 233 -25.17 -6.98 28.29
C ASN A 233 -24.71 -5.84 27.36
N ALA A 234 -24.41 -4.67 27.93
CA ALA A 234 -23.92 -3.53 27.19
C ALA A 234 -22.56 -3.81 26.49
N GLN A 235 -21.67 -4.58 27.15
CA GLN A 235 -20.41 -5.02 26.55
C GLN A 235 -20.64 -5.99 25.37
N ILE A 236 -21.59 -6.92 25.49
CA ILE A 236 -21.95 -7.82 24.38
C ILE A 236 -22.57 -7.04 23.22
N ASP A 237 -23.48 -6.10 23.52
CA ASP A 237 -24.13 -5.28 22.49
C ASP A 237 -23.11 -4.38 21.78
N GLN A 238 -22.11 -3.86 22.49
CA GLN A 238 -21.00 -3.14 21.91
C GLN A 238 -20.18 -4.05 20.98
N ALA A 239 -19.85 -5.28 21.41
CA ALA A 239 -19.10 -6.23 20.59
C ALA A 239 -19.88 -6.64 19.33
N LYS A 240 -21.20 -6.83 19.43
CA LYS A 240 -22.08 -7.09 18.28
C LYS A 240 -22.13 -5.91 17.32
N GLY A 241 -22.17 -4.67 17.84
CA GLY A 241 -22.09 -3.46 17.02
C GLY A 241 -20.78 -3.37 16.24
N GLN A 242 -19.65 -3.70 16.88
CA GLN A 242 -18.34 -3.76 16.23
C GLN A 242 -18.25 -4.87 15.17
N GLU A 243 -18.87 -6.02 15.40
CA GLU A 243 -18.95 -7.09 14.40
C GLU A 243 -19.80 -6.67 13.20
N ALA A 244 -20.94 -6.03 13.42
CA ALA A 244 -21.78 -5.51 12.34
C ALA A 244 -21.05 -4.45 11.49
N GLU A 245 -20.26 -3.57 12.12
CA GLU A 245 -19.39 -2.61 11.44
C GLU A 245 -18.33 -3.34 10.60
N ALA A 246 -17.64 -4.33 11.17
CA ALA A 246 -16.61 -5.10 10.47
C ALA A 246 -17.19 -5.88 9.27
N LEU A 247 -18.41 -6.41 9.40
CA LEU A 247 -19.12 -7.09 8.32
C LEU A 247 -19.48 -6.12 7.18
N ALA A 248 -19.96 -4.93 7.51
CA ALA A 248 -20.26 -3.89 6.53
C ALA A 248 -18.98 -3.45 5.80
N ALA A 249 -17.86 -3.25 6.53
CA ALA A 249 -16.56 -2.91 5.97
C ALA A 249 -16.02 -4.02 5.06
N TYR A 250 -16.17 -5.29 5.44
CA TYR A 250 -15.80 -6.42 4.60
C TYR A 250 -16.58 -6.44 3.29
N ARG A 251 -17.91 -6.29 3.35
CA ARG A 251 -18.76 -6.22 2.15
C ARG A 251 -18.37 -5.06 1.22
N GLN A 252 -18.10 -3.89 1.79
CA GLN A 252 -17.63 -2.73 1.05
C GLN A 252 -16.27 -2.99 0.38
N SER A 253 -15.36 -3.67 1.07
CA SER A 253 -14.06 -4.04 0.51
C SER A 253 -14.19 -5.00 -0.68
N VAL A 254 -15.12 -5.96 -0.62
CA VAL A 254 -15.41 -6.88 -1.74
C VAL A 254 -15.95 -6.11 -2.95
N LEU A 255 -16.88 -5.17 -2.75
CA LEU A 255 -17.44 -4.37 -3.83
C LEU A 255 -16.39 -3.50 -4.51
N ARG A 256 -15.53 -2.82 -3.70
CA ARG A 256 -14.41 -2.02 -4.24
C ARG A 256 -13.39 -2.88 -4.98
N ALA A 257 -13.06 -4.03 -4.45
CA ALA A 257 -12.14 -4.94 -5.11
C ALA A 257 -12.68 -5.44 -6.46
N THR A 258 -13.98 -5.69 -6.55
CA THR A 258 -14.64 -6.05 -7.82
C THR A 258 -14.60 -4.88 -8.81
N GLU A 259 -14.92 -3.67 -8.35
CA GLU A 259 -14.83 -2.45 -9.16
C GLU A 259 -13.41 -2.24 -9.69
N ASP A 260 -12.38 -2.37 -8.85
CA ASP A 260 -10.98 -2.24 -9.26
C ASP A 260 -10.60 -3.22 -10.38
N VAL A 261 -11.02 -4.49 -10.26
CA VAL A 261 -10.73 -5.54 -11.25
C VAL A 261 -11.42 -5.23 -12.58
N GLU A 262 -12.71 -4.88 -12.55
CA GLU A 262 -13.47 -4.54 -13.75
C GLU A 262 -12.89 -3.28 -14.45
N ASN A 263 -12.57 -2.25 -13.68
CA ASN A 263 -11.95 -1.04 -14.21
C ASN A 263 -10.56 -1.33 -14.81
N ALA A 264 -9.75 -2.20 -14.20
CA ALA A 264 -8.44 -2.57 -14.72
C ALA A 264 -8.54 -3.32 -16.06
N PHE A 265 -9.46 -4.28 -16.18
CA PHE A 265 -9.71 -5.00 -17.45
C PHE A 265 -10.23 -4.06 -18.53
N SER A 266 -11.21 -3.23 -18.22
CA SER A 266 -11.74 -2.24 -19.16
C SER A 266 -10.64 -1.28 -19.64
N ALA A 267 -9.81 -0.77 -18.72
CA ALA A 267 -8.70 0.10 -19.07
C ALA A 267 -7.66 -0.60 -19.96
N LEU A 268 -7.34 -1.87 -19.69
CA LEU A 268 -6.39 -2.64 -20.50
C LEU A 268 -6.88 -2.78 -21.94
N VAL A 269 -8.11 -3.30 -22.15
CA VAL A 269 -8.70 -3.51 -23.47
C VAL A 269 -8.77 -2.21 -24.28
N ASN A 270 -9.22 -1.12 -23.66
CA ASN A 270 -9.34 0.16 -24.34
C ASN A 270 -7.99 0.79 -24.68
N ARG A 271 -6.97 0.63 -23.82
CA ARG A 271 -5.61 1.12 -24.09
C ARG A 271 -4.92 0.32 -25.19
N GLU A 272 -5.14 -0.98 -25.27
CA GLU A 272 -4.63 -1.82 -26.36
C GLU A 272 -5.26 -1.41 -27.71
N ALA A 273 -6.58 -1.19 -27.75
CA ALA A 273 -7.28 -0.69 -28.93
C ALA A 273 -6.77 0.70 -29.35
N GLN A 274 -6.57 1.61 -28.38
CA GLN A 274 -6.00 2.92 -28.63
C GLN A 274 -4.58 2.83 -29.21
N ALA A 275 -3.72 2.00 -28.63
CA ALA A 275 -2.34 1.82 -29.09
C ALA A 275 -2.32 1.30 -30.53
N THR A 276 -3.15 0.31 -30.86
CA THR A 276 -3.29 -0.23 -32.22
C THR A 276 -3.71 0.85 -33.24
N THR A 277 -4.72 1.66 -32.86
CA THR A 277 -5.19 2.75 -33.72
C THR A 277 -4.11 3.82 -33.95
N LEU A 278 -3.40 4.21 -32.89
CA LEU A 278 -2.31 5.19 -32.99
C LEU A 278 -1.15 4.68 -33.82
N THR A 279 -0.79 3.41 -33.70
CA THR A 279 0.27 2.78 -34.51
C THR A 279 -0.12 2.79 -36.00
N THR A 280 -1.39 2.47 -36.31
CA THR A 280 -1.89 2.55 -37.69
C THR A 280 -1.81 3.99 -38.24
N GLY A 281 -2.18 4.98 -37.44
CA GLY A 281 -2.08 6.39 -37.80
C GLY A 281 -0.62 6.85 -38.03
N GLU A 282 0.30 6.44 -37.17
CA GLU A 282 1.73 6.73 -37.29
C GLU A 282 2.32 6.15 -38.58
N HIS A 283 2.00 4.91 -38.91
CA HIS A 283 2.40 4.29 -40.18
C HIS A 283 1.89 5.06 -41.41
N ALA A 284 0.61 5.45 -41.41
CA ALA A 284 0.01 6.21 -42.50
C ALA A 284 0.72 7.59 -42.70
N LEU A 285 0.97 8.32 -41.61
CA LEU A 285 1.67 9.60 -41.64
C LEU A 285 3.14 9.47 -42.10
N THR A 286 3.81 8.38 -41.69
CA THR A 286 5.16 8.08 -42.10
C THR A 286 5.23 7.81 -43.62
N GLN A 287 4.29 7.01 -44.15
CA GLN A 287 4.19 6.78 -45.59
C GLN A 287 3.86 8.05 -46.36
N ALA A 288 2.95 8.90 -45.89
CA ALA A 288 2.65 10.19 -46.52
C ALA A 288 3.87 11.09 -46.60
N ARG A 289 4.69 11.16 -45.53
CA ARG A 289 5.93 11.91 -45.50
C ARG A 289 6.94 11.36 -46.53
N GLN A 290 7.12 10.05 -46.60
CA GLN A 290 8.03 9.41 -47.57
C GLN A 290 7.60 9.71 -49.02
N SER A 291 6.30 9.61 -49.31
CA SER A 291 5.76 9.92 -50.63
C SER A 291 5.97 11.38 -51.01
N SER A 292 5.79 12.32 -50.07
CA SER A 292 6.04 13.77 -50.36
C SER A 292 7.48 14.08 -50.67
N VAL A 293 8.45 13.40 -50.03
CA VAL A 293 9.88 13.57 -50.28
C VAL A 293 10.32 12.97 -51.64
N SER A 294 9.62 11.94 -52.12
CA SER A 294 9.94 11.32 -53.43
C SER A 294 9.45 12.10 -54.66
N TYR A 295 8.59 13.12 -54.45
CA TYR A 295 8.08 14.00 -55.52
C TYR A 295 8.84 15.35 -55.64
N THR A 296 9.84 15.56 -54.77
CA THR A 296 10.73 16.72 -54.81
C THR A 296 12.11 16.33 -55.32
#